data_c65c032d823de186273427ffac1fb32a
#
_entry.id   c65c032d823de186273427ffac1fb32a
#
_cell.length_a   1.000
_cell.length_b   1.000
_cell.length_c   1.000
_cell.angle_alpha   90.00
_cell.angle_beta   90.00
_cell.angle_gamma   90.00
#
_symmetry.space_group_name_H-M   'P 1'
#
loop_
_entity.id
_entity.type
_entity.pdbx_description
1 polymer ?
#
loop_
_entity_poly.entity_id
_entity_poly.type
_entity_poly.pdbx_seq_one_letter_code
_entity_poly.pdbx_strand_id
1 'polypeptide(L)'
;VGHDSVVGPPRHLQWVGSPRWSRHHDRMASMSALVASGGKIFYIMDEGSRISIQLPPRWTLICRDAFNGVILWKHPITDWQNHLWPLKSGPTQLTRRLVVTTDRVYVTLGLHAPLTELDAVTGKVLQTYEGTKTTEEVITKNGTHYLLVNDGETEVARYAPGLNLGDQRRVATEFHWNGKPRTVMAVDAASGRILWRYKTPVAPLTLSAQQDRVLFHDGDKVVCLDRVTGKPAWSSPPAPRRANVTMNFGPKLVLYKDVVLYAGGD
;
A
#
# COMPACT_ATOMS: atom_id res chain seq x y z
N VAL A 1 -2.88 12.28 -11.37
CA VAL A 1 -2.46 13.63 -10.96
C VAL A 1 -3.55 14.58 -11.40
N GLY A 2 -4.20 15.26 -10.45
CA GLY A 2 -5.18 16.31 -10.75
C GLY A 2 -4.49 17.50 -11.45
N HIS A 3 -5.13 18.05 -12.46
CA HIS A 3 -4.67 19.24 -13.17
C HIS A 3 -5.61 20.40 -12.85
N ASP A 4 -5.22 21.31 -11.99
CA ASP A 4 -6.04 22.46 -11.55
C ASP A 4 -6.42 23.39 -12.69
N SER A 5 -5.68 23.34 -13.81
CA SER A 5 -6.01 24.07 -15.03
C SER A 5 -7.20 23.47 -15.81
N VAL A 6 -7.59 22.22 -15.50
CA VAL A 6 -8.64 21.48 -16.23
C VAL A 6 -9.86 21.22 -15.34
N VAL A 7 -9.65 21.11 -14.03
CA VAL A 7 -10.69 20.75 -13.06
C VAL A 7 -10.86 21.88 -12.07
N GLY A 8 -11.99 22.58 -12.13
CA GLY A 8 -12.36 23.58 -11.12
C GLY A 8 -12.79 22.95 -9.80
N PRO A 9 -12.98 23.77 -8.74
CA PRO A 9 -13.48 23.28 -7.47
C PRO A 9 -14.87 22.65 -7.63
N PRO A 10 -15.21 21.59 -6.88
CA PRO A 10 -16.51 20.96 -6.94
C PRO A 10 -17.59 21.94 -6.50
N ARG A 11 -18.68 22.03 -7.26
CA ARG A 11 -19.80 22.94 -6.99
C ARG A 11 -20.94 22.29 -6.21
N HIS A 12 -21.07 20.96 -6.29
CA HIS A 12 -22.10 20.18 -5.59
C HIS A 12 -21.68 18.72 -5.48
N LEU A 13 -22.35 17.99 -4.57
CA LEU A 13 -22.20 16.54 -4.46
C LEU A 13 -22.96 15.86 -5.59
N GLN A 14 -22.31 14.93 -6.28
CA GLN A 14 -22.95 14.13 -7.32
C GLN A 14 -23.63 12.90 -6.72
N TRP A 15 -22.94 12.23 -5.78
CA TRP A 15 -23.49 11.10 -5.04
C TRP A 15 -22.76 10.91 -3.72
N VAL A 16 -23.38 10.17 -2.80
CA VAL A 16 -22.77 9.77 -1.53
C VAL A 16 -22.78 8.25 -1.45
N GLY A 17 -21.61 7.66 -1.24
CA GLY A 17 -21.44 6.23 -1.09
C GLY A 17 -21.92 5.70 0.26
N SER A 18 -22.30 4.42 0.31
CA SER A 18 -22.57 3.69 1.54
C SER A 18 -21.35 2.82 1.92
N PRO A 19 -21.25 2.41 3.19
CA PRO A 19 -22.19 2.68 4.29
C PRO A 19 -22.14 4.13 4.72
N ARG A 20 -23.27 4.63 5.23
CA ARG A 20 -23.40 6.05 5.66
C ARG A 20 -22.46 6.42 6.80
N TRP A 21 -21.91 5.46 7.47
CA TRP A 21 -20.96 5.63 8.59
C TRP A 21 -19.91 4.53 8.58
N SER A 22 -18.74 4.86 9.06
CA SER A 22 -17.69 3.89 9.31
C SER A 22 -18.04 3.01 10.51
N ARG A 23 -17.54 1.79 10.51
CA ARG A 23 -17.70 0.85 11.64
C ARG A 23 -17.07 1.41 12.92
N HIS A 24 -15.97 2.11 12.77
CA HIS A 24 -15.19 2.68 13.85
C HIS A 24 -14.46 3.94 13.39
N HIS A 25 -14.65 5.06 14.07
CA HIS A 25 -14.01 6.33 13.76
C HIS A 25 -13.07 6.83 14.85
N ASP A 26 -12.97 6.16 15.99
CA ASP A 26 -12.11 6.59 17.10
C ASP A 26 -10.68 6.04 16.99
N ARG A 27 -10.50 4.89 16.35
CA ARG A 27 -9.22 4.18 16.32
C ARG A 27 -8.66 3.97 14.92
N MET A 28 -9.40 3.27 14.07
CA MET A 28 -8.95 2.95 12.72
C MET A 28 -9.97 3.36 11.68
N ALA A 29 -9.49 3.85 10.56
CA ALA A 29 -10.37 4.10 9.43
C ALA A 29 -10.98 2.80 8.93
N SER A 30 -12.27 2.80 8.64
CA SER A 30 -12.94 1.68 7.97
C SER A 30 -12.56 1.55 6.50
N MET A 31 -11.83 2.52 5.96
CA MET A 31 -11.30 2.52 4.59
C MET A 31 -9.79 2.67 4.65
N SER A 32 -9.05 1.74 4.05
CA SER A 32 -7.58 1.69 4.11
C SER A 32 -6.88 2.11 2.81
N ALA A 33 -7.57 2.06 1.69
CA ALA A 33 -7.04 2.48 0.38
C ALA A 33 -8.15 3.00 -0.50
N LEU A 34 -7.86 3.99 -1.35
CA LEU A 34 -8.78 4.52 -2.36
C LEU A 34 -7.98 4.99 -3.57
N VAL A 35 -8.37 4.53 -4.75
CA VAL A 35 -7.80 4.94 -6.05
C VAL A 35 -8.90 5.06 -7.09
N ALA A 36 -8.68 5.88 -8.12
CA ALA A 36 -9.61 6.06 -9.22
C ALA A 36 -8.89 5.90 -10.57
N SER A 37 -9.51 5.22 -11.51
CA SER A 37 -9.04 5.06 -12.88
C SER A 37 -10.17 4.63 -13.81
N GLY A 38 -10.12 5.06 -15.07
CA GLY A 38 -11.05 4.59 -16.10
C GLY A 38 -12.53 4.80 -15.76
N GLY A 39 -12.90 5.94 -15.13
CA GLY A 39 -14.27 6.21 -14.72
C GLY A 39 -14.79 5.35 -13.56
N LYS A 40 -13.89 4.68 -12.83
CA LYS A 40 -14.22 3.84 -11.68
C LYS A 40 -13.45 4.28 -10.44
N ILE A 41 -14.01 3.98 -9.28
CA ILE A 41 -13.38 4.16 -7.97
C ILE A 41 -13.20 2.78 -7.34
N PHE A 42 -12.00 2.52 -6.87
CA PHE A 42 -11.63 1.28 -6.17
C PHE A 42 -11.18 1.62 -4.76
N TYR A 43 -11.71 0.90 -3.78
CA TYR A 43 -11.35 1.13 -2.39
C TYR A 43 -11.49 -0.14 -1.55
N ILE A 44 -10.70 -0.21 -0.48
CA ILE A 44 -10.75 -1.30 0.48
C ILE A 44 -11.46 -0.80 1.72
N MET A 45 -12.56 -1.47 2.08
CA MET A 45 -13.43 -1.06 3.18
C MET A 45 -13.83 -2.23 4.06
N ASP A 46 -13.96 -1.98 5.38
CA ASP A 46 -14.56 -2.91 6.32
C ASP A 46 -16.08 -2.78 6.29
N GLU A 47 -16.74 -3.82 5.80
CA GLU A 47 -18.20 -3.99 5.79
C GLU A 47 -18.69 -4.86 6.96
N GLY A 48 -17.89 -5.04 7.99
CA GLY A 48 -18.25 -5.81 9.18
C GLY A 48 -19.36 -5.18 10.02
N SER A 49 -19.77 -5.88 11.06
CA SER A 49 -20.83 -5.45 11.96
C SER A 49 -20.51 -4.14 12.67
N ARG A 50 -21.50 -3.25 12.78
CA ARG A 50 -21.41 -1.98 13.50
C ARG A 50 -21.75 -2.08 15.00
N ILE A 51 -22.22 -3.23 15.43
CA ILE A 51 -22.65 -3.45 16.83
C ILE A 51 -21.44 -3.36 17.77
N SER A 52 -20.30 -3.96 17.40
CA SER A 52 -19.08 -3.92 18.19
C SER A 52 -17.84 -4.05 17.33
N ILE A 53 -16.79 -3.31 17.68
CA ILE A 53 -15.45 -3.44 17.08
C ILE A 53 -14.76 -4.76 17.44
N GLN A 54 -15.25 -5.47 18.47
CA GLN A 54 -14.75 -6.78 18.86
C GLN A 54 -15.19 -7.88 17.90
N LEU A 55 -16.26 -7.65 17.13
CA LEU A 55 -16.66 -8.57 16.09
C LEU A 55 -15.64 -8.53 14.93
N PRO A 56 -15.38 -9.63 14.26
CA PRO A 56 -14.41 -9.69 13.17
C PRO A 56 -14.67 -8.65 12.09
N PRO A 57 -13.64 -8.00 11.55
CA PRO A 57 -13.77 -7.14 10.38
C PRO A 57 -14.12 -7.99 9.15
N ARG A 58 -14.76 -7.35 8.18
CA ARG A 58 -15.05 -7.94 6.88
C ARG A 58 -14.54 -7.03 5.78
N TRP A 59 -13.26 -7.12 5.51
CA TRP A 59 -12.61 -6.30 4.52
C TRP A 59 -12.97 -6.72 3.11
N THR A 60 -13.26 -5.75 2.29
CA THR A 60 -13.74 -5.95 0.92
C THR A 60 -13.10 -4.90 0.01
N LEU A 61 -12.53 -5.34 -1.10
CA LEU A 61 -12.20 -4.47 -2.21
C LEU A 61 -13.49 -4.22 -3.01
N ILE A 62 -13.83 -2.96 -3.20
CA ILE A 62 -15.07 -2.54 -3.83
C ILE A 62 -14.73 -1.66 -5.04
N CYS A 63 -15.37 -1.95 -6.16
CA CYS A 63 -15.36 -1.12 -7.36
C CYS A 63 -16.72 -0.46 -7.55
N ARG A 64 -16.69 0.86 -7.80
CA ARG A 64 -17.89 1.65 -8.13
C ARG A 64 -17.69 2.42 -9.42
N ASP A 65 -18.78 2.67 -10.09
CA ASP A 65 -18.86 3.71 -11.10
C ASP A 65 -18.60 5.08 -10.46
N ALA A 66 -17.66 5.85 -11.00
CA ALA A 66 -17.25 7.13 -10.42
C ALA A 66 -18.31 8.24 -10.59
N PHE A 67 -19.21 8.10 -11.56
CA PHE A 67 -20.19 9.13 -11.90
C PHE A 67 -21.52 8.98 -11.16
N ASN A 68 -21.98 7.75 -10.95
CA ASN A 68 -23.26 7.48 -10.31
C ASN A 68 -23.16 6.73 -8.99
N GLY A 69 -21.97 6.26 -8.59
CA GLY A 69 -21.73 5.57 -7.34
C GLY A 69 -22.26 4.12 -7.26
N VAL A 70 -22.76 3.56 -8.36
CA VAL A 70 -23.23 2.17 -8.38
C VAL A 70 -22.07 1.21 -8.13
N ILE A 71 -22.29 0.23 -7.27
CA ILE A 71 -21.32 -0.84 -7.04
C ILE A 71 -21.30 -1.74 -8.27
N LEU A 72 -20.16 -1.87 -8.91
CA LEU A 72 -19.94 -2.74 -10.06
C LEU A 72 -19.60 -4.15 -9.64
N TRP A 73 -18.69 -4.30 -8.67
CA TRP A 73 -18.30 -5.59 -8.12
C TRP A 73 -17.64 -5.44 -6.73
N LYS A 74 -17.51 -6.56 -6.04
CA LYS A 74 -16.84 -6.69 -4.75
C LYS A 74 -15.97 -7.93 -4.73
N HIS A 75 -14.84 -7.85 -4.07
CA HIS A 75 -13.93 -8.97 -3.83
C HIS A 75 -13.55 -9.03 -2.35
N PRO A 76 -13.74 -10.16 -1.64
CA PRO A 76 -13.39 -10.26 -0.23
C PRO A 76 -11.87 -10.25 -0.03
N ILE A 77 -11.41 -9.67 1.06
CA ILE A 77 -10.03 -9.72 1.52
C ILE A 77 -10.03 -10.51 2.84
N THR A 78 -9.26 -11.58 2.89
CA THR A 78 -9.36 -12.58 3.97
C THR A 78 -8.63 -12.16 5.24
N ASP A 79 -7.48 -11.51 5.12
CA ASP A 79 -6.64 -11.11 6.24
C ASP A 79 -6.14 -9.68 6.01
N TRP A 80 -6.61 -8.76 6.83
CA TRP A 80 -6.29 -7.34 6.74
C TRP A 80 -6.11 -6.75 8.13
N GLN A 81 -6.21 -5.43 8.27
CA GLN A 81 -6.07 -4.78 9.57
C GLN A 81 -7.22 -5.12 10.55
N ASN A 82 -6.92 -5.17 11.83
CA ASN A 82 -7.89 -5.39 12.89
C ASN A 82 -8.15 -4.08 13.66
N HIS A 83 -9.43 -3.76 13.94
CA HIS A 83 -9.82 -2.56 14.68
C HIS A 83 -9.37 -2.55 16.14
N LEU A 84 -9.02 -3.71 16.69
CA LEU A 84 -8.46 -3.82 18.04
C LEU A 84 -6.96 -3.51 18.09
N TRP A 85 -6.30 -3.37 16.95
CA TRP A 85 -4.94 -2.87 16.94
C TRP A 85 -4.87 -1.44 17.51
N PRO A 86 -3.80 -1.06 18.19
CA PRO A 86 -3.66 0.26 18.81
C PRO A 86 -3.34 1.37 17.80
N LEU A 87 -3.90 1.32 16.62
CA LEU A 87 -3.57 2.14 15.47
C LEU A 87 -4.74 3.07 15.16
N LYS A 88 -4.67 4.33 15.57
CA LYS A 88 -5.80 5.27 15.44
C LYS A 88 -6.26 5.52 14.01
N SER A 89 -5.36 5.58 13.05
CA SER A 89 -5.69 5.89 11.64
C SER A 89 -5.34 4.77 10.68
N GLY A 90 -4.97 3.61 11.20
CA GLY A 90 -4.43 2.51 10.41
C GLY A 90 -3.01 2.78 9.90
N PRO A 91 -2.29 1.73 9.53
CA PRO A 91 -0.96 1.88 8.95
C PRO A 91 -1.03 2.54 7.58
N THR A 92 -0.29 3.62 7.39
CA THR A 92 -0.24 4.34 6.10
C THR A 92 0.30 3.49 4.96
N GLN A 93 1.08 2.46 5.26
CA GLN A 93 1.64 1.52 4.29
C GLN A 93 0.56 0.72 3.54
N LEU A 94 -0.60 0.47 4.16
CA LEU A 94 -1.68 -0.31 3.53
C LEU A 94 -2.21 0.34 2.26
N THR A 95 -2.14 1.66 2.14
CA THR A 95 -2.56 2.39 0.95
C THR A 95 -1.72 2.06 -0.28
N ARG A 96 -0.48 1.61 -0.09
CA ARG A 96 0.47 1.26 -1.15
C ARG A 96 0.25 -0.14 -1.74
N ARG A 97 -0.72 -0.88 -1.23
CA ARG A 97 -1.04 -2.25 -1.67
C ARG A 97 -2.14 -2.32 -2.73
N LEU A 98 -2.66 -1.18 -3.17
CA LEU A 98 -3.69 -1.08 -4.21
C LEU A 98 -3.23 -0.12 -5.30
N VAL A 99 -3.05 -0.64 -6.50
CA VAL A 99 -2.69 0.12 -7.71
C VAL A 99 -3.66 -0.25 -8.81
N VAL A 100 -4.12 0.74 -9.58
CA VAL A 100 -5.06 0.53 -10.67
C VAL A 100 -4.55 1.20 -11.92
N THR A 101 -4.63 0.50 -13.03
CA THR A 101 -4.51 1.03 -14.39
C THR A 101 -5.89 1.14 -15.03
N THR A 102 -5.98 1.49 -16.30
CA THR A 102 -7.28 1.64 -16.96
C THR A 102 -8.11 0.35 -16.93
N ASP A 103 -7.48 -0.81 -17.08
CA ASP A 103 -8.12 -2.11 -17.30
C ASP A 103 -7.72 -3.17 -16.26
N ARG A 104 -6.80 -2.85 -15.34
CA ARG A 104 -6.26 -3.81 -14.35
C ARG A 104 -6.24 -3.22 -12.95
N VAL A 105 -6.47 -4.09 -11.98
CA VAL A 105 -6.31 -3.82 -10.55
C VAL A 105 -5.23 -4.73 -9.99
N TYR A 106 -4.21 -4.16 -9.38
CA TYR A 106 -3.13 -4.86 -8.71
C TYR A 106 -3.26 -4.65 -7.20
N VAL A 107 -3.41 -5.72 -6.46
CA VAL A 107 -3.71 -5.65 -5.03
C VAL A 107 -3.18 -6.89 -4.30
N THR A 108 -2.84 -6.74 -3.03
CA THR A 108 -2.70 -7.89 -2.15
C THR A 108 -4.06 -8.18 -1.51
N LEU A 109 -4.60 -9.38 -1.71
CA LEU A 109 -5.90 -9.78 -1.15
C LEU A 109 -5.78 -10.33 0.29
N GLY A 110 -4.81 -9.79 1.02
CA GLY A 110 -4.47 -10.08 2.42
C GLY A 110 -3.15 -9.46 2.80
N LEU A 111 -2.87 -9.31 4.11
CA LEU A 111 -1.60 -8.75 4.60
C LEU A 111 -0.39 -9.55 4.16
N HIS A 112 -0.55 -10.88 4.10
CA HIS A 112 0.50 -11.82 3.74
C HIS A 112 0.30 -12.45 2.36
N ALA A 113 -0.71 -11.98 1.63
CA ALA A 113 -1.01 -12.47 0.30
C ALA A 113 0.03 -12.01 -0.74
N PRO A 114 0.21 -12.76 -1.82
CA PRO A 114 0.97 -12.30 -2.98
C PRO A 114 0.23 -11.16 -3.69
N LEU A 115 0.96 -10.44 -4.55
CA LEU A 115 0.33 -9.53 -5.48
C LEU A 115 -0.60 -10.32 -6.42
N THR A 116 -1.81 -9.80 -6.62
CA THR A 116 -2.84 -10.39 -7.47
C THR A 116 -3.33 -9.35 -8.47
N GLU A 117 -3.50 -9.76 -9.71
CA GLU A 117 -4.09 -8.96 -10.78
C GLU A 117 -5.55 -9.34 -10.98
N LEU A 118 -6.42 -8.33 -11.03
CA LEU A 118 -7.83 -8.51 -11.37
C LEU A 118 -8.19 -7.66 -12.59
N ASP A 119 -9.18 -8.12 -13.32
CA ASP A 119 -9.84 -7.35 -14.36
C ASP A 119 -10.62 -6.18 -13.71
N ALA A 120 -10.36 -4.95 -14.15
CA ALA A 120 -10.95 -3.77 -13.54
C ALA A 120 -12.47 -3.62 -13.80
N VAL A 121 -13.01 -4.31 -14.80
CA VAL A 121 -14.44 -4.26 -15.14
C VAL A 121 -15.24 -5.29 -14.37
N THR A 122 -14.70 -6.50 -14.26
CA THR A 122 -15.44 -7.65 -13.72
C THR A 122 -15.01 -8.06 -12.30
N GLY A 123 -13.83 -7.61 -11.83
CA GLY A 123 -13.24 -8.03 -10.56
C GLY A 123 -12.72 -9.47 -10.56
N LYS A 124 -12.70 -10.17 -11.70
CA LYS A 124 -12.17 -11.53 -11.80
C LYS A 124 -10.65 -11.53 -11.64
N VAL A 125 -10.13 -12.49 -10.89
CA VAL A 125 -8.69 -12.73 -10.79
C VAL A 125 -8.19 -13.22 -12.14
N LEU A 126 -7.17 -12.54 -12.66
CA LEU A 126 -6.50 -12.88 -13.92
C LEU A 126 -5.19 -13.62 -13.66
N GLN A 127 -4.43 -13.16 -12.67
CA GLN A 127 -3.11 -13.72 -12.35
C GLN A 127 -2.78 -13.49 -10.87
N THR A 128 -2.02 -14.42 -10.29
CA THR A 128 -1.36 -14.27 -9.00
C THR A 128 0.15 -14.37 -9.22
N TYR A 129 0.90 -13.39 -8.71
CA TYR A 129 2.33 -13.29 -8.91
C TYR A 129 3.08 -14.13 -7.87
N GLU A 130 3.53 -15.31 -8.27
CA GLU A 130 4.25 -16.22 -7.39
C GLU A 130 5.56 -15.59 -6.86
N GLY A 131 5.93 -15.91 -5.63
CA GLY A 131 7.13 -15.38 -4.99
C GLY A 131 7.04 -13.92 -4.51
N THR A 132 5.83 -13.34 -4.48
CA THR A 132 5.56 -11.97 -4.02
C THR A 132 4.71 -11.91 -2.75
N LYS A 133 4.66 -13.01 -1.96
CA LYS A 133 3.97 -13.01 -0.67
C LYS A 133 4.49 -11.89 0.23
N THR A 134 3.62 -11.35 1.08
CA THR A 134 3.95 -10.25 1.99
C THR A 134 4.42 -8.97 1.28
N THR A 135 3.90 -8.68 0.10
CA THR A 135 4.13 -7.41 -0.59
C THR A 135 3.56 -6.26 0.24
N GLU A 136 4.41 -5.29 0.57
CA GLU A 136 4.08 -4.11 1.37
C GLU A 136 3.80 -2.87 0.51
N GLU A 137 4.52 -2.72 -0.62
CA GLU A 137 4.34 -1.60 -1.55
C GLU A 137 4.35 -2.11 -3.00
N VAL A 138 3.52 -1.48 -3.83
CA VAL A 138 3.39 -1.80 -5.25
C VAL A 138 3.51 -0.52 -6.07
N ILE A 139 4.38 -0.54 -7.07
CA ILE A 139 4.45 0.47 -8.12
C ILE A 139 4.37 -0.25 -9.46
N THR A 140 3.44 0.14 -10.30
CA THR A 140 3.30 -0.41 -11.65
C THR A 140 3.68 0.64 -12.68
N LYS A 141 4.64 0.34 -13.54
CA LYS A 141 5.09 1.25 -14.58
C LYS A 141 5.66 0.51 -15.78
N ASN A 142 5.21 0.87 -16.97
CA ASN A 142 5.73 0.36 -18.25
C ASN A 142 5.82 -1.17 -18.29
N GLY A 143 4.74 -1.87 -17.89
CA GLY A 143 4.68 -3.34 -17.91
C GLY A 143 5.54 -4.03 -16.84
N THR A 144 6.02 -3.32 -15.85
CA THR A 144 6.81 -3.87 -14.74
C THR A 144 6.22 -3.45 -13.40
N HIS A 145 6.14 -4.39 -12.47
CA HIS A 145 5.84 -4.11 -11.05
C HIS A 145 7.15 -4.00 -10.28
N TYR A 146 7.29 -2.92 -9.52
CA TYR A 146 8.33 -2.74 -8.53
C TYR A 146 7.70 -2.94 -7.17
N LEU A 147 8.14 -3.95 -6.44
CA LEU A 147 7.53 -4.40 -5.20
C LEU A 147 8.51 -4.24 -4.06
N LEU A 148 7.98 -3.86 -2.90
CA LEU A 148 8.65 -4.03 -1.62
C LEU A 148 8.05 -5.25 -0.93
N VAL A 149 8.85 -6.26 -0.71
CA VAL A 149 8.42 -7.54 -0.12
C VAL A 149 9.11 -7.75 1.22
N ASN A 150 8.33 -8.14 2.22
CA ASN A 150 8.83 -8.51 3.54
C ASN A 150 9.00 -10.03 3.62
N ASP A 151 10.21 -10.54 3.45
CA ASP A 151 10.52 -11.96 3.55
C ASP A 151 10.61 -12.45 5.01
N GLY A 152 10.56 -11.54 5.97
CA GLY A 152 10.68 -11.86 7.39
C GLY A 152 9.39 -12.35 8.01
N GLU A 153 9.50 -12.99 9.17
CA GLU A 153 8.34 -13.27 10.01
C GLU A 153 7.73 -11.96 10.53
N THR A 154 6.40 -11.84 10.46
CA THR A 154 5.67 -10.70 10.96
C THR A 154 4.93 -11.07 12.24
N GLU A 155 5.04 -10.22 13.27
CA GLU A 155 4.30 -10.39 14.52
C GLU A 155 2.78 -10.18 14.32
N VAL A 156 2.42 -9.44 13.29
CA VAL A 156 1.01 -9.18 12.93
C VAL A 156 0.25 -10.47 12.62
N ALA A 157 0.90 -11.44 11.98
CA ALA A 157 0.30 -12.74 11.68
C ALA A 157 -0.06 -13.55 12.94
N ARG A 158 0.63 -13.28 14.05
CA ARG A 158 0.47 -13.99 15.33
C ARG A 158 -0.38 -13.19 16.33
N TYR A 159 -0.84 -12.01 15.96
CA TYR A 159 -1.56 -11.13 16.85
C TYR A 159 -3.01 -11.59 17.05
N ALA A 160 -3.30 -12.12 18.22
CA ALA A 160 -4.67 -12.34 18.68
C ALA A 160 -5.18 -11.04 19.32
N PRO A 161 -6.30 -10.46 18.84
CA PRO A 161 -6.86 -9.26 19.43
C PRO A 161 -7.19 -9.48 20.90
N GLY A 162 -6.60 -8.66 21.76
CA GLY A 162 -6.84 -8.69 23.21
C GLY A 162 -6.54 -7.35 23.84
N LEU A 163 -6.85 -7.19 25.10
CA LEU A 163 -6.57 -5.99 25.89
C LEU A 163 -5.11 -5.94 26.38
N ASN A 164 -4.26 -6.84 25.95
CA ASN A 164 -2.87 -6.92 26.38
C ASN A 164 -2.06 -5.77 25.77
N LEU A 165 -1.59 -4.85 26.61
CA LEU A 165 -0.78 -3.70 26.18
C LEU A 165 0.57 -4.12 25.52
N GLY A 166 1.13 -5.27 25.93
CA GLY A 166 2.35 -5.82 25.33
C GLY A 166 2.14 -6.21 23.87
N ASP A 167 1.04 -6.86 23.56
CA ASP A 167 0.69 -7.23 22.20
C ASP A 167 0.39 -6.00 21.33
N GLN A 168 -0.27 -5.00 21.90
CA GLN A 168 -0.51 -3.74 21.22
C GLN A 168 0.79 -3.04 20.81
N ARG A 169 1.81 -3.07 21.67
CA ARG A 169 3.13 -2.49 21.36
C ARG A 169 3.83 -3.26 20.25
N ARG A 170 3.75 -4.59 20.25
CA ARG A 170 4.35 -5.42 19.20
C ARG A 170 3.76 -5.11 17.82
N VAL A 171 2.44 -5.03 17.72
CA VAL A 171 1.77 -4.66 16.45
C VAL A 171 2.18 -3.27 15.98
N ALA A 172 2.22 -2.29 16.89
CA ALA A 172 2.66 -0.95 16.55
C ALA A 172 4.10 -0.95 16.00
N THR A 173 4.99 -1.69 16.64
CA THR A 173 6.40 -1.81 16.24
C THR A 173 6.56 -2.43 14.86
N GLU A 174 5.68 -3.36 14.47
CA GLU A 174 5.74 -4.02 13.17
C GLU A 174 5.51 -3.04 12.01
N PHE A 175 4.64 -2.04 12.20
CA PHE A 175 4.38 -0.99 11.22
C PHE A 175 5.30 0.22 11.35
N HIS A 176 6.13 0.28 12.40
CA HIS A 176 7.20 1.25 12.48
C HIS A 176 8.39 0.79 11.63
N TRP A 177 9.30 1.71 11.36
CA TRP A 177 10.59 1.34 10.82
C TRP A 177 11.35 0.44 11.82
N ASN A 178 11.62 -0.78 11.45
CA ASN A 178 12.30 -1.76 12.30
C ASN A 178 13.73 -2.10 11.85
N GLY A 179 14.22 -1.57 10.73
CA GLY A 179 15.55 -1.83 10.19
C GLY A 179 15.75 -3.24 9.63
N LYS A 180 14.74 -4.10 9.69
CA LYS A 180 14.84 -5.46 9.12
C LYS A 180 14.93 -5.38 7.59
N PRO A 181 15.73 -6.26 6.96
CA PRO A 181 15.80 -6.32 5.51
C PRO A 181 14.44 -6.57 4.86
N ARG A 182 14.25 -5.96 3.71
CA ARG A 182 13.16 -6.19 2.75
C ARG A 182 13.78 -6.60 1.43
N THR A 183 12.99 -7.12 0.54
CA THR A 183 13.39 -7.36 -0.84
C THR A 183 12.67 -6.38 -1.75
N VAL A 184 13.44 -5.50 -2.39
CA VAL A 184 12.97 -4.74 -3.55
C VAL A 184 13.07 -5.65 -4.76
N MET A 185 12.01 -5.80 -5.53
CA MET A 185 12.04 -6.66 -6.72
C MET A 185 11.31 -6.02 -7.90
N ALA A 186 11.73 -6.41 -9.10
CA ALA A 186 11.00 -6.14 -10.32
C ALA A 186 10.38 -7.42 -10.85
N VAL A 187 9.11 -7.33 -11.26
CA VAL A 187 8.34 -8.44 -11.81
C VAL A 187 7.74 -7.98 -13.14
N ASP A 188 7.91 -8.78 -14.18
CA ASP A 188 7.24 -8.56 -15.46
C ASP A 188 5.73 -8.74 -15.30
N ALA A 189 4.97 -7.71 -15.64
CA ALA A 189 3.54 -7.68 -15.37
C ALA A 189 2.75 -8.70 -16.21
N ALA A 190 3.22 -9.01 -17.41
CA ALA A 190 2.50 -9.92 -18.30
C ALA A 190 2.75 -11.40 -17.96
N SER A 191 4.02 -11.73 -17.68
CA SER A 191 4.43 -13.14 -17.46
C SER A 191 4.50 -13.52 -15.98
N GLY A 192 4.52 -12.57 -15.06
CA GLY A 192 4.77 -12.82 -13.65
C GLY A 192 6.22 -13.19 -13.32
N ARG A 193 7.10 -13.18 -14.30
CA ARG A 193 8.51 -13.54 -14.11
C ARG A 193 9.23 -12.48 -13.30
N ILE A 194 9.94 -12.90 -12.24
CA ILE A 194 10.81 -12.02 -11.46
C ILE A 194 12.04 -11.70 -12.29
N LEU A 195 12.26 -10.40 -12.55
CA LEU A 195 13.35 -9.89 -13.35
C LEU A 195 14.63 -9.77 -12.52
N TRP A 196 14.50 -9.19 -11.31
CA TRP A 196 15.59 -9.06 -10.35
C TRP A 196 15.09 -8.90 -8.92
N ARG A 197 15.98 -9.10 -7.94
CA ARG A 197 15.77 -8.88 -6.51
C ARG A 197 16.97 -8.16 -5.90
N TYR A 198 16.67 -7.25 -4.96
CA TYR A 198 17.69 -6.54 -4.19
C TYR A 198 17.29 -6.52 -2.71
N LYS A 199 18.05 -7.19 -1.84
CA LYS A 199 17.75 -7.33 -0.42
C LYS A 199 18.51 -6.28 0.39
N THR A 200 17.78 -5.45 1.13
CA THR A 200 18.31 -4.36 1.95
C THR A 200 17.25 -3.88 2.94
N PRO A 201 17.63 -3.17 4.03
CA PRO A 201 16.65 -2.38 4.75
C PRO A 201 16.00 -1.35 3.83
N VAL A 202 14.69 -1.12 3.97
CA VAL A 202 13.95 -0.10 3.22
C VAL A 202 12.99 0.61 4.15
N ALA A 203 13.09 1.93 4.24
CA ALA A 203 12.14 2.74 4.99
C ALA A 203 10.77 2.70 4.31
N PRO A 204 9.68 2.46 5.06
CA PRO A 204 8.34 2.36 4.48
C PRO A 204 7.96 3.65 3.75
N LEU A 205 7.18 3.54 2.68
CA LEU A 205 6.68 4.63 1.84
C LEU A 205 7.76 5.39 1.05
N THR A 206 8.97 4.86 0.97
CA THR A 206 10.05 5.50 0.21
C THR A 206 10.34 4.84 -1.13
N LEU A 207 9.74 3.67 -1.41
CA LEU A 207 9.91 3.06 -2.73
C LEU A 207 9.32 3.96 -3.81
N SER A 208 10.13 4.24 -4.83
CA SER A 208 9.77 5.08 -5.99
C SER A 208 10.42 4.54 -7.25
N ALA A 209 9.71 4.61 -8.38
CA ALA A 209 10.22 4.19 -9.68
C ALA A 209 9.91 5.22 -10.75
N GLN A 210 10.94 5.74 -11.43
CA GLN A 210 10.78 6.74 -12.47
C GLN A 210 11.88 6.58 -13.54
N GLN A 211 11.52 6.78 -14.79
CA GLN A 211 12.45 6.65 -15.94
C GLN A 211 13.20 5.31 -15.89
N ASP A 212 14.52 5.35 -15.73
CA ASP A 212 15.45 4.22 -15.67
C ASP A 212 15.87 3.83 -14.25
N ARG A 213 15.20 4.37 -13.20
CA ARG A 213 15.65 4.30 -11.83
C ARG A 213 14.57 3.75 -10.89
N VAL A 214 15.02 2.99 -9.88
CA VAL A 214 14.24 2.63 -8.70
C VAL A 214 14.97 3.18 -7.48
N LEU A 215 14.27 3.95 -6.67
CA LEU A 215 14.84 4.63 -5.52
C LEU A 215 14.09 4.26 -4.24
N PHE A 216 14.83 4.24 -3.14
CA PHE A 216 14.30 4.08 -1.80
C PHE A 216 15.29 4.64 -0.78
N HIS A 217 14.86 4.76 0.47
CA HIS A 217 15.73 5.11 1.59
C HIS A 217 16.01 3.86 2.42
N ASP A 218 17.29 3.57 2.71
CA ASP A 218 17.69 2.35 3.43
C ASP A 218 17.76 2.51 4.96
N GLY A 219 17.43 3.70 5.45
CA GLY A 219 17.51 4.08 6.87
C GLY A 219 18.63 5.07 7.15
N ASP A 220 19.63 5.12 6.28
CA ASP A 220 20.79 6.01 6.38
C ASP A 220 20.90 6.98 5.19
N LYS A 221 20.55 6.54 4.00
CA LYS A 221 20.71 7.29 2.76
C LYS A 221 19.70 6.89 1.70
N VAL A 222 19.57 7.69 0.67
CA VAL A 222 18.84 7.32 -0.54
C VAL A 222 19.70 6.40 -1.40
N VAL A 223 19.14 5.28 -1.80
CA VAL A 223 19.76 4.31 -2.72
C VAL A 223 19.02 4.34 -4.05
N CYS A 224 19.78 4.37 -5.14
CA CYS A 224 19.26 4.29 -6.50
C CYS A 224 19.74 3.00 -7.15
N LEU A 225 18.80 2.23 -7.68
CA LEU A 225 19.08 1.05 -8.49
C LEU A 225 18.78 1.37 -9.97
N ASP A 226 19.56 0.77 -10.86
CA ASP A 226 19.20 0.66 -12.27
C ASP A 226 17.92 -0.17 -12.41
N ARG A 227 16.93 0.36 -13.09
CA ARG A 227 15.59 -0.21 -13.19
C ARG A 227 15.56 -1.57 -13.91
N VAL A 228 16.43 -1.78 -14.87
CA VAL A 228 16.44 -2.98 -15.72
C VAL A 228 17.17 -4.12 -15.02
N THR A 229 18.30 -3.81 -14.39
CA THR A 229 19.20 -4.82 -13.81
C THR A 229 19.07 -5.00 -12.32
N GLY A 230 18.45 -4.04 -11.60
CA GLY A 230 18.39 -4.03 -10.14
C GLY A 230 19.73 -3.78 -9.44
N LYS A 231 20.79 -3.44 -10.18
CA LYS A 231 22.10 -3.14 -9.63
C LYS A 231 22.15 -1.73 -9.05
N PRO A 232 22.89 -1.50 -7.95
CA PRO A 232 23.13 -0.15 -7.45
C PRO A 232 23.78 0.73 -8.51
N ALA A 233 23.19 1.90 -8.77
CA ALA A 233 23.70 2.91 -9.68
C ALA A 233 24.43 4.02 -8.90
N TRP A 234 23.82 4.51 -7.83
CA TRP A 234 24.38 5.50 -6.92
C TRP A 234 23.68 5.50 -5.55
N SER A 235 24.27 6.17 -4.58
CA SER A 235 23.61 6.52 -3.32
C SER A 235 23.91 7.96 -2.94
N SER A 236 23.01 8.60 -2.18
CA SER A 236 23.25 9.93 -1.64
C SER A 236 24.32 9.92 -0.55
N PRO A 237 24.87 11.08 -0.17
CA PRO A 237 25.48 11.23 1.15
C PRO A 237 24.54 10.77 2.26
N PRO A 238 25.06 10.48 3.47
CA PRO A 238 24.23 10.14 4.61
C PRO A 238 23.14 11.20 4.86
N ALA A 239 21.92 10.74 5.02
CA ALA A 239 20.74 11.52 5.37
C ALA A 239 19.87 10.65 6.28
N PRO A 240 20.34 10.38 7.52
CA PRO A 240 19.73 9.40 8.39
C PRO A 240 18.26 9.75 8.68
N ARG A 241 17.44 8.73 8.82
CA ARG A 241 16.04 8.89 9.19
C ARG A 241 15.91 9.37 10.64
N ARG A 242 14.78 9.98 10.96
CA ARG A 242 14.43 10.23 12.37
C ARG A 242 14.40 8.95 13.18
N ALA A 243 14.90 9.00 14.41
CA ALA A 243 14.89 7.88 15.35
C ALA A 243 13.45 7.37 15.62
N ASN A 244 12.47 8.27 15.69
CA ASN A 244 11.08 7.99 16.02
C ASN A 244 10.15 8.24 14.82
N VAL A 245 10.28 7.43 13.78
CA VAL A 245 9.31 7.43 12.68
C VAL A 245 8.12 6.55 13.07
N THR A 246 6.97 7.18 13.27
CA THR A 246 5.74 6.47 13.59
C THR A 246 5.05 5.99 12.30
N MET A 247 4.21 4.95 12.43
CA MET A 247 3.43 4.41 11.32
C MET A 247 2.48 5.43 10.65
N ASN A 248 2.13 6.51 11.33
CA ASN A 248 1.23 7.54 10.83
C ASN A 248 1.95 8.62 10.02
N PHE A 249 3.26 8.76 10.22
CA PHE A 249 4.09 9.80 9.63
C PHE A 249 5.35 9.18 9.02
N GLY A 250 5.15 8.22 8.13
CA GLY A 250 6.26 7.62 7.40
C GLY A 250 7.04 8.64 6.58
N PRO A 251 8.34 8.41 6.36
CA PRO A 251 9.15 9.26 5.51
C PRO A 251 8.55 9.30 4.10
N LYS A 252 8.92 10.33 3.35
CA LYS A 252 8.47 10.50 1.97
C LYS A 252 9.66 10.67 1.05
N LEU A 253 9.62 10.02 -0.10
CA LEU A 253 10.58 10.21 -1.17
C LEU A 253 9.80 10.59 -2.42
N VAL A 254 10.10 11.76 -2.97
CA VAL A 254 9.45 12.32 -4.15
C VAL A 254 10.48 12.50 -5.25
N LEU A 255 10.13 12.04 -6.44
CA LEU A 255 10.93 12.20 -7.65
C LEU A 255 10.27 13.22 -8.57
N TYR A 256 11.02 14.20 -9.00
CA TYR A 256 10.57 15.16 -10.00
C TYR A 256 11.74 15.48 -10.92
N LYS A 257 11.63 15.07 -12.18
CA LYS A 257 12.71 15.18 -13.18
C LYS A 257 14.03 14.56 -12.66
N ASP A 258 15.05 15.35 -12.45
CA ASP A 258 16.39 15.01 -11.95
C ASP A 258 16.55 15.25 -10.43
N VAL A 259 15.48 15.73 -9.76
CA VAL A 259 15.51 16.03 -8.33
C VAL A 259 14.88 14.88 -7.52
N VAL A 260 15.58 14.49 -6.47
CA VAL A 260 15.09 13.56 -5.44
C VAL A 260 14.93 14.34 -4.15
N LEU A 261 13.70 14.44 -3.65
CA LEU A 261 13.40 15.04 -2.36
C LEU A 261 13.09 13.94 -1.34
N TYR A 262 13.85 13.91 -0.27
CA TYR A 262 13.59 13.05 0.89
C TYR A 262 13.16 13.92 2.08
N ALA A 263 12.03 13.55 2.70
CA ALA A 263 11.51 14.16 3.92
C ALA A 263 11.31 13.06 4.96
N GLY A 264 12.06 13.08 6.04
CA GLY A 264 12.01 12.05 7.10
C GLY A 264 13.32 11.94 7.89
N GLY A 265 14.26 12.85 7.64
CA GLY A 265 15.44 13.08 8.46
C GLY A 265 15.14 13.99 9.68
N ASP A 266 16.12 14.13 10.54
CA ASP A 266 16.12 15.09 11.65
C ASP A 266 16.43 16.49 11.16
#